data_b6f49f8aa315731d421636426d0e05e6
#
_entry.id   b6f49f8aa315731d421636426d0e05e6
#
_cell.length_a   1.000
_cell.length_b   1.000
_cell.length_c   1.000
_cell.angle_alpha   90.00
_cell.angle_beta   90.00
_cell.angle_gamma   90.00
#
_symmetry.space_group_name_H-M   'P 1'
#
loop_
_entity.id
_entity.type
_entity.pdbx_description
1 polymer ?
#
loop_
_entity_poly.entity_id
_entity_poly.type
_entity_poly.pdbx_seq_one_letter_code
_entity_poly.pdbx_strand_id
1 'polypeptide(L)'
;MTELPDNFLLSYTGFDADGNHFIDVETESGIARHAILDRELSLQFDLSKRYCTGWVDFDQMKQKPCTDHAIVDSKYEQCVKCRNLTGFNPAFYNATTVSKQQEAINQRPHFVYLVYFSPGLIKVGISQESRGIRRILEQGARLAIKLETFPSALVARQYEASIAKLNGIVEHVTSSKKLA
;
A
#
# COMPACT_ATOMS: atom_id res chain seq x y z
N MET A 1 1.74 -25.28 7.93
CA MET A 1 0.91 -24.09 7.62
C MET A 1 0.05 -23.83 8.83
N THR A 2 0.16 -22.68 9.46
CA THR A 2 -0.66 -22.31 10.61
C THR A 2 -2.08 -22.03 10.17
N GLU A 3 -3.07 -22.64 10.83
CA GLU A 3 -4.48 -22.32 10.63
C GLU A 3 -4.75 -20.89 11.09
N LEU A 4 -5.77 -20.26 10.46
CA LEU A 4 -6.26 -18.98 10.94
C LEU A 4 -6.92 -19.13 12.30
N PRO A 5 -6.70 -18.22 13.26
CA PRO A 5 -7.47 -18.21 14.49
C PRO A 5 -8.96 -18.00 14.22
N ASP A 6 -9.82 -18.51 15.12
CA ASP A 6 -11.29 -18.33 15.00
C ASP A 6 -11.70 -16.85 15.05
N ASN A 7 -10.97 -16.05 15.83
CA ASN A 7 -11.17 -14.60 15.94
C ASN A 7 -9.82 -13.89 15.84
N PHE A 8 -9.76 -12.87 15.00
CA PHE A 8 -8.56 -12.08 14.81
C PHE A 8 -8.86 -10.66 14.30
N LEU A 9 -7.91 -9.78 14.45
CA LEU A 9 -7.94 -8.48 13.79
C LEU A 9 -7.18 -8.56 12.47
N LEU A 10 -7.88 -8.33 11.35
CA LEU A 10 -7.24 -8.21 10.04
C LEU A 10 -6.49 -6.87 9.99
N SER A 11 -5.15 -6.92 9.95
CA SER A 11 -4.31 -5.72 9.97
C SER A 11 -3.91 -5.27 8.57
N TYR A 12 -3.69 -6.21 7.64
CA TYR A 12 -3.29 -5.88 6.27
C TYR A 12 -3.61 -7.02 5.29
N THR A 13 -3.76 -6.68 4.03
CA THR A 13 -3.80 -7.63 2.92
C THR A 13 -2.93 -7.13 1.78
N GLY A 14 -2.25 -8.03 1.07
CA GLY A 14 -1.33 -7.64 0.00
C GLY A 14 -0.73 -8.82 -0.73
N PHE A 15 0.36 -8.55 -1.45
CA PHE A 15 1.10 -9.54 -2.21
C PHE A 15 2.55 -9.61 -1.71
N ASP A 16 3.13 -10.79 -1.69
CA ASP A 16 4.55 -10.99 -1.41
C ASP A 16 5.43 -10.68 -2.63
N ALA A 17 6.74 -10.93 -2.54
CA ALA A 17 7.68 -10.65 -3.63
C ALA A 17 7.45 -11.53 -4.86
N ASP A 18 6.89 -12.70 -4.67
CA ASP A 18 6.59 -13.69 -5.72
C ASP A 18 5.18 -13.48 -6.32
N GLY A 19 4.43 -12.51 -5.79
CA GLY A 19 3.07 -12.19 -6.23
C GLY A 19 1.97 -13.02 -5.57
N ASN A 20 2.28 -13.78 -4.53
CA ASN A 20 1.27 -14.56 -3.80
C ASN A 20 0.46 -13.64 -2.88
N HIS A 21 -0.84 -13.81 -2.91
CA HIS A 21 -1.75 -13.04 -2.06
C HIS A 21 -1.73 -13.54 -0.62
N PHE A 22 -1.69 -12.62 0.34
CA PHE A 22 -1.70 -12.93 1.77
C PHE A 22 -2.58 -11.98 2.57
N ILE A 23 -2.91 -12.41 3.79
CA ILE A 23 -3.46 -11.56 4.84
C ILE A 23 -2.51 -11.56 6.04
N ASP A 24 -2.37 -10.42 6.69
CA ASP A 24 -1.69 -10.26 7.96
C ASP A 24 -2.75 -10.09 9.06
N VAL A 25 -2.72 -10.96 10.04
CA VAL A 25 -3.66 -10.95 11.18
C VAL A 25 -2.91 -10.66 12.47
N GLU A 26 -3.52 -9.86 13.34
CA GLU A 26 -2.98 -9.58 14.66
C GLU A 26 -3.42 -10.67 15.63
N THR A 27 -2.45 -11.25 16.32
CA THR A 27 -2.59 -12.27 17.35
C THR A 27 -1.95 -11.79 18.65
N GLU A 28 -2.10 -12.53 19.73
CA GLU A 28 -1.42 -12.23 21.02
C GLU A 28 0.10 -12.18 20.90
N SER A 29 0.69 -12.95 19.99
CA SER A 29 2.13 -12.99 19.72
C SER A 29 2.62 -11.93 18.73
N GLY A 30 1.73 -11.10 18.19
CA GLY A 30 2.02 -10.08 17.18
C GLY A 30 1.31 -10.34 15.85
N ILE A 31 1.87 -9.84 14.75
CA ILE A 31 1.29 -9.99 13.42
C ILE A 31 1.79 -11.28 12.77
N ALA A 32 0.86 -12.16 12.39
CA ALA A 32 1.11 -13.38 11.67
C ALA A 32 0.63 -13.26 10.21
N ARG A 33 1.45 -13.72 9.27
CA ARG A 33 1.12 -13.74 7.84
C ARG A 33 0.58 -15.09 7.41
N HIS A 34 -0.54 -15.07 6.69
CA HIS A 34 -1.18 -16.25 6.12
C HIS A 34 -1.32 -16.09 4.60
N ALA A 35 -0.73 -17.00 3.85
CA ALA A 35 -0.96 -17.08 2.41
C ALA A 35 -2.38 -17.59 2.15
N ILE A 36 -3.09 -16.97 1.20
CA ILE A 36 -4.48 -17.32 0.84
C ILE A 36 -4.59 -17.86 -0.60
N LEU A 37 -3.46 -18.16 -1.22
CA LEU A 37 -3.44 -18.76 -2.55
C LEU A 37 -3.97 -20.20 -2.48
N ASP A 38 -4.78 -20.57 -3.48
CA ASP A 38 -5.37 -21.92 -3.66
C ASP A 38 -6.17 -22.43 -2.45
N ARG A 39 -6.79 -21.51 -1.73
CA ARG A 39 -7.65 -21.85 -0.58
C ARG A 39 -9.03 -21.22 -0.72
N GLU A 40 -10.03 -22.00 -0.37
CA GLU A 40 -11.34 -21.45 -0.04
C GLU A 40 -11.24 -20.77 1.33
N LEU A 41 -11.61 -19.50 1.40
CA LEU A 41 -11.56 -18.70 2.60
C LEU A 41 -12.96 -18.13 2.87
N SER A 42 -13.53 -18.45 4.01
CA SER A 42 -14.78 -17.86 4.48
C SER A 42 -14.50 -17.00 5.70
N LEU A 43 -14.75 -15.68 5.57
CA LEU A 43 -14.53 -14.70 6.63
C LEU A 43 -15.83 -13.95 6.92
N GLN A 44 -16.12 -13.78 8.20
CA GLN A 44 -17.18 -12.90 8.67
C GLN A 44 -16.55 -11.69 9.35
N PHE A 45 -16.97 -10.48 8.94
CA PHE A 45 -16.46 -9.24 9.51
C PHE A 45 -17.48 -8.60 10.46
N ASP A 46 -17.04 -8.31 11.68
CA ASP A 46 -17.73 -7.36 12.54
C ASP A 46 -17.29 -5.95 12.18
N LEU A 47 -18.21 -5.19 11.59
CA LEU A 47 -17.97 -3.80 11.16
C LEU A 47 -18.44 -2.76 12.18
N SER A 48 -18.87 -3.17 13.37
CA SER A 48 -19.34 -2.27 14.43
C SER A 48 -18.23 -1.36 14.96
N LYS A 49 -16.98 -1.83 14.91
CA LYS A 49 -15.78 -1.10 15.32
C LYS A 49 -14.67 -1.31 14.32
N ARG A 50 -13.87 -0.25 14.10
CA ARG A 50 -12.62 -0.33 13.36
C ARG A 50 -11.47 -0.07 14.30
N TYR A 51 -10.51 -0.96 14.28
CA TYR A 51 -9.29 -0.81 15.07
C TYR A 51 -8.15 -0.27 14.21
N CYS A 52 -7.24 0.41 14.86
CA CYS A 52 -6.01 0.89 14.23
C CYS A 52 -5.19 -0.30 13.71
N THR A 53 -4.81 -0.26 12.44
CA THR A 53 -4.00 -1.31 11.78
C THR A 53 -2.52 -1.31 12.20
N GLY A 54 -2.16 -0.50 13.22
CA GLY A 54 -0.76 -0.37 13.65
C GLY A 54 0.05 0.59 12.77
N TRP A 55 1.36 0.37 12.67
CA TRP A 55 2.26 1.25 11.92
C TRP A 55 3.28 0.45 11.10
N VAL A 56 3.82 1.07 10.06
CA VAL A 56 4.83 0.46 9.21
C VAL A 56 6.21 0.94 9.64
N ASP A 57 7.06 -0.01 10.01
CA ASP A 57 8.48 0.19 10.18
C ASP A 57 9.16 0.09 8.81
N PHE A 58 9.52 1.23 8.23
CA PHE A 58 10.13 1.28 6.89
C PHE A 58 11.60 0.82 6.86
N ASP A 59 12.27 0.78 8.00
CA ASP A 59 13.64 0.26 8.08
C ASP A 59 13.63 -1.27 8.01
N GLN A 60 12.68 -1.90 8.70
CA GLN A 60 12.50 -3.34 8.67
C GLN A 60 11.51 -3.82 7.59
N MET A 61 10.81 -2.90 6.92
CA MET A 61 9.70 -3.18 5.99
C MET A 61 8.65 -4.11 6.60
N LYS A 62 8.31 -3.86 7.87
CA LYS A 62 7.39 -4.70 8.65
C LYS A 62 6.22 -3.89 9.19
N GLN A 63 5.05 -4.50 9.16
CA GLN A 63 3.88 -4.05 9.89
C GLN A 63 4.07 -4.36 11.39
N LYS A 64 3.77 -3.39 12.25
CA LYS A 64 3.80 -3.51 13.71
C LYS A 64 2.40 -3.26 14.27
N PRO A 65 1.94 -4.01 15.26
CA PRO A 65 0.61 -3.83 15.84
C PRO A 65 0.48 -2.49 16.57
N CYS A 66 -0.76 -2.04 16.72
CA CYS A 66 -1.07 -0.88 17.55
C CYS A 66 -1.04 -1.27 19.03
N THR A 67 -0.10 -0.74 19.81
CA THR A 67 0.01 -1.05 21.24
C THR A 67 -1.22 -0.66 22.07
N ASP A 68 -2.00 0.30 21.58
CA ASP A 68 -3.15 0.85 22.30
C ASP A 68 -4.48 0.24 21.82
N HIS A 69 -4.46 -0.66 20.81
CA HIS A 69 -5.65 -1.22 20.15
C HIS A 69 -6.72 -0.16 19.89
N ALA A 70 -6.29 1.04 19.47
CA ALA A 70 -7.13 2.22 19.39
C ALA A 70 -8.25 2.02 18.35
N ILE A 71 -9.47 2.41 18.72
CA ILE A 71 -10.59 2.51 17.77
C ILE A 71 -10.36 3.77 16.91
N VAL A 72 -10.56 3.63 15.60
CA VAL A 72 -10.39 4.72 14.63
C VAL A 72 -11.70 4.97 13.89
N ASP A 73 -11.88 6.23 13.47
CA ASP A 73 -13.02 6.60 12.64
C ASP A 73 -12.85 6.12 11.18
N SER A 74 -13.87 6.34 10.36
CA SER A 74 -13.90 5.85 8.97
C SER A 74 -12.86 6.49 8.05
N LYS A 75 -12.24 7.62 8.43
CA LYS A 75 -11.34 8.38 7.57
C LYS A 75 -9.92 7.81 7.54
N TYR A 76 -9.46 7.26 8.64
CA TYR A 76 -8.09 6.79 8.78
C TYR A 76 -8.05 5.32 9.19
N GLU A 77 -7.03 4.60 8.73
CA GLU A 77 -6.75 3.22 9.11
C GLU A 77 -5.87 3.15 10.36
N GLN A 78 -5.22 4.25 10.71
CA GLN A 78 -4.28 4.35 11.81
C GLN A 78 -4.67 5.45 12.80
N CYS A 79 -4.46 5.21 14.08
CA CYS A 79 -4.54 6.26 15.10
C CYS A 79 -3.41 7.30 14.92
N VAL A 80 -3.54 8.45 15.59
CA VAL A 80 -2.55 9.54 15.46
C VAL A 80 -1.13 9.08 15.82
N LYS A 81 -0.99 8.29 16.89
CA LYS A 81 0.30 7.75 17.35
C LYS A 81 0.96 6.88 16.25
N CYS A 82 0.20 5.93 15.69
CA CYS A 82 0.71 5.03 14.65
C CYS A 82 1.01 5.76 13.34
N ARG A 83 0.22 6.76 12.95
CA ARG A 83 0.53 7.61 11.78
C ARG A 83 1.84 8.36 11.95
N ASN A 84 2.08 8.92 13.14
CA ASN A 84 3.33 9.62 13.42
C ASN A 84 4.55 8.68 13.41
N LEU A 85 4.38 7.45 13.93
CA LEU A 85 5.43 6.42 13.86
C LEU A 85 5.71 5.99 12.42
N THR A 86 4.68 5.79 11.61
CA THR A 86 4.83 5.50 10.17
C THR A 86 5.52 6.66 9.43
N GLY A 87 5.12 7.90 9.72
CA GLY A 87 5.73 9.11 9.16
C GLY A 87 5.63 9.23 7.63
N PHE A 88 4.77 8.45 6.96
CA PHE A 88 4.62 8.46 5.51
C PHE A 88 3.56 9.46 5.06
N ASN A 89 3.92 10.29 4.07
CA ASN A 89 3.01 11.21 3.40
C ASN A 89 3.08 11.00 1.88
N PRO A 90 2.05 10.47 1.23
CA PRO A 90 2.06 10.27 -0.22
C PRO A 90 2.10 11.59 -1.02
N ALA A 91 1.70 12.70 -0.40
CA ALA A 91 1.75 14.03 -1.01
C ALA A 91 3.04 14.81 -0.63
N PHE A 92 4.13 14.11 -0.33
CA PHE A 92 5.40 14.70 0.13
C PHE A 92 5.92 15.80 -0.79
N TYR A 93 5.68 15.71 -2.08
CA TYR A 93 6.14 16.68 -3.09
C TYR A 93 5.43 18.05 -3.00
N ASN A 94 4.28 18.12 -2.31
CA ASN A 94 3.55 19.36 -2.02
C ASN A 94 3.69 19.79 -0.55
N ALA A 95 4.42 19.01 0.26
CA ALA A 95 4.58 19.31 1.68
C ALA A 95 5.69 20.32 1.90
N THR A 96 5.48 21.27 2.79
CA THR A 96 6.52 22.23 3.21
C THR A 96 7.57 21.58 4.09
N THR A 97 7.21 20.50 4.78
CA THR A 97 8.11 19.70 5.62
C THR A 97 7.78 18.22 5.45
N VAL A 98 8.79 17.38 5.47
CA VAL A 98 8.65 15.92 5.45
C VAL A 98 9.29 15.31 6.70
N SER A 99 8.79 14.16 7.13
CA SER A 99 9.40 13.41 8.24
C SER A 99 10.75 12.83 7.82
N LYS A 100 11.61 12.50 8.79
CA LYS A 100 12.88 11.82 8.51
C LYS A 100 12.66 10.47 7.81
N GLN A 101 11.60 9.75 8.17
CA GLN A 101 11.21 8.50 7.51
C GLN A 101 10.86 8.73 6.04
N GLN A 102 10.06 9.76 5.76
CA GLN A 102 9.71 10.13 4.40
C GLN A 102 10.94 10.55 3.59
N GLU A 103 11.83 11.33 4.17
CA GLU A 103 13.08 11.74 3.52
C GLU A 103 13.93 10.53 3.15
N ALA A 104 14.13 9.60 4.08
CA ALA A 104 14.86 8.36 3.82
C ALA A 104 14.21 7.51 2.70
N ILE A 105 12.90 7.45 2.63
CA ILE A 105 12.16 6.77 1.55
C ILE A 105 12.39 7.51 0.22
N ASN A 106 12.30 8.83 0.21
CA ASN A 106 12.43 9.64 -1.00
C ASN A 106 13.82 9.55 -1.65
N GLN A 107 14.86 9.27 -0.87
CA GLN A 107 16.23 9.08 -1.33
C GLN A 107 16.47 7.70 -1.99
N ARG A 108 15.56 6.75 -1.84
CA ARG A 108 15.70 5.42 -2.42
C ARG A 108 15.29 5.41 -3.90
N PRO A 109 15.75 4.43 -4.70
CA PRO A 109 15.30 4.29 -6.09
C PRO A 109 13.80 4.07 -6.20
N HIS A 110 13.18 4.75 -7.17
CA HIS A 110 11.76 4.63 -7.51
C HIS A 110 11.59 4.36 -9.00
N PHE A 111 10.62 3.53 -9.35
CA PHE A 111 10.24 3.31 -10.74
C PHE A 111 8.90 3.97 -11.06
N VAL A 112 8.75 4.33 -12.32
CA VAL A 112 7.49 4.79 -12.91
C VAL A 112 6.85 3.64 -13.66
N TYR A 113 5.53 3.52 -13.56
CA TYR A 113 4.75 2.47 -14.20
C TYR A 113 3.46 3.01 -14.80
N LEU A 114 2.97 2.33 -15.83
CA LEU A 114 1.60 2.49 -16.33
C LEU A 114 0.79 1.26 -15.98
N VAL A 115 -0.47 1.47 -15.64
CA VAL A 115 -1.44 0.40 -15.41
C VAL A 115 -2.73 0.67 -16.19
N TYR A 116 -3.24 -0.36 -16.83
CA TYR A 116 -4.46 -0.34 -17.61
C TYR A 116 -5.59 -1.05 -16.88
N PHE A 117 -6.72 -0.40 -16.71
CA PHE A 117 -7.90 -0.95 -16.05
C PHE A 117 -8.99 -1.33 -17.06
N SER A 118 -9.30 -0.41 -17.98
CA SER A 118 -10.33 -0.56 -19.03
C SER A 118 -10.07 0.42 -20.17
N PRO A 119 -10.77 0.33 -21.31
CA PRO A 119 -10.66 1.31 -22.39
C PRO A 119 -10.82 2.73 -21.88
N GLY A 120 -9.83 3.58 -22.20
CA GLY A 120 -9.80 4.97 -21.76
C GLY A 120 -9.38 5.20 -20.29
N LEU A 121 -9.03 4.15 -19.55
CA LEU A 121 -8.60 4.26 -18.14
C LEU A 121 -7.19 3.70 -17.94
N ILE A 122 -6.21 4.55 -18.19
CA ILE A 122 -4.78 4.28 -17.95
C ILE A 122 -4.30 5.20 -16.86
N LYS A 123 -3.59 4.64 -15.88
CA LYS A 123 -2.99 5.40 -14.79
C LYS A 123 -1.48 5.32 -14.87
N VAL A 124 -0.81 6.45 -14.66
CA VAL A 124 0.62 6.51 -14.33
C VAL A 124 0.80 6.53 -12.80
N GLY A 125 1.89 5.97 -12.31
CA GLY A 125 2.23 5.98 -10.89
C GLY A 125 3.70 5.75 -10.64
N ILE A 126 4.15 6.10 -9.44
CA ILE A 126 5.49 5.80 -8.95
C ILE A 126 5.45 4.80 -7.80
N SER A 127 6.53 4.08 -7.62
CA SER A 127 6.73 3.23 -6.45
C SER A 127 8.22 3.07 -6.16
N GLN A 128 8.53 2.88 -4.88
CA GLN A 128 9.87 2.47 -4.47
C GLN A 128 10.25 1.15 -5.16
N GLU A 129 11.48 1.07 -5.66
CA GLU A 129 11.98 -0.08 -6.44
C GLU A 129 11.84 -1.40 -5.67
N SER A 130 12.10 -1.40 -4.36
CA SER A 130 12.00 -2.58 -3.50
C SER A 130 10.58 -3.17 -3.37
N ARG A 131 9.54 -2.41 -3.75
CA ARG A 131 8.16 -2.92 -3.78
C ARG A 131 7.89 -3.81 -5.00
N GLY A 132 8.63 -3.59 -6.10
CA GLY A 132 8.54 -4.41 -7.30
C GLY A 132 7.10 -4.66 -7.78
N ILE A 133 6.86 -5.91 -8.15
CA ILE A 133 5.54 -6.35 -8.66
C ILE A 133 4.40 -6.19 -7.63
N ARG A 134 4.70 -6.26 -6.33
CA ARG A 134 3.68 -6.09 -5.27
C ARG A 134 2.86 -4.82 -5.46
N ARG A 135 3.55 -3.69 -5.76
CA ARG A 135 2.86 -2.42 -5.97
C ARG A 135 1.92 -2.45 -7.17
N ILE A 136 2.29 -3.15 -8.22
CA ILE A 136 1.49 -3.28 -9.43
C ILE A 136 0.24 -4.14 -9.16
N LEU A 137 0.41 -5.27 -8.51
CA LEU A 137 -0.70 -6.16 -8.13
C LEU A 137 -1.71 -5.46 -7.22
N GLU A 138 -1.25 -4.68 -6.24
CA GLU A 138 -2.10 -3.85 -5.36
C GLU A 138 -2.96 -2.84 -6.13
N GLN A 139 -2.60 -2.47 -7.35
CA GLN A 139 -3.45 -1.59 -8.15
C GLN A 139 -4.72 -2.30 -8.65
N GLY A 140 -4.73 -3.63 -8.74
CA GLY A 140 -5.84 -4.40 -9.32
C GLY A 140 -6.03 -4.13 -10.81
N ALA A 141 -4.97 -3.84 -11.54
CA ALA A 141 -5.00 -3.55 -12.96
C ALA A 141 -4.97 -4.83 -13.80
N ARG A 142 -5.54 -4.77 -15.01
CA ARG A 142 -5.53 -5.90 -15.96
C ARG A 142 -4.18 -6.08 -16.63
N LEU A 143 -3.48 -4.98 -16.91
CA LEU A 143 -2.15 -4.96 -17.51
C LEU A 143 -1.31 -3.89 -16.85
N ALA A 144 -0.01 -4.10 -16.82
CA ALA A 144 0.94 -3.14 -16.30
C ALA A 144 2.26 -3.19 -17.07
N ILE A 145 2.93 -2.05 -17.13
CA ILE A 145 4.28 -1.93 -17.67
C ILE A 145 5.13 -1.05 -16.74
N LYS A 146 6.29 -1.52 -16.36
CA LYS A 146 7.32 -0.71 -15.74
C LYS A 146 8.04 0.07 -16.84
N LEU A 147 8.11 1.38 -16.70
CA LEU A 147 8.76 2.27 -17.69
C LEU A 147 10.24 2.44 -17.37
N GLU A 148 10.56 3.18 -16.33
CA GLU A 148 11.91 3.61 -16.00
C GLU A 148 12.12 3.63 -14.49
N THR A 149 13.37 3.44 -14.04
CA THR A 149 13.77 3.56 -12.63
C THR A 149 14.67 4.78 -12.45
N PHE A 150 14.37 5.55 -11.42
CA PHE A 150 15.04 6.81 -11.08
C PHE A 150 15.71 6.70 -9.70
N PRO A 151 16.77 7.48 -9.44
CA PRO A 151 17.52 7.38 -8.20
C PRO A 151 16.74 7.87 -6.96
N SER A 152 15.67 8.62 -7.14
CA SER A 152 14.85 9.16 -6.04
C SER A 152 13.38 9.29 -6.41
N ALA A 153 12.53 9.41 -5.38
CA ALA A 153 11.11 9.66 -5.54
C ALA A 153 10.83 10.99 -6.26
N LEU A 154 11.61 12.03 -6.01
CA LEU A 154 11.40 13.35 -6.60
C LEU A 154 11.60 13.31 -8.13
N VAL A 155 12.68 12.69 -8.60
CA VAL A 155 12.95 12.57 -10.04
C VAL A 155 11.88 11.70 -10.71
N ALA A 156 11.52 10.56 -10.10
CA ALA A 156 10.46 9.71 -10.59
C ALA A 156 9.11 10.47 -10.66
N ARG A 157 8.80 11.31 -9.67
CA ARG A 157 7.58 12.13 -9.66
C ARG A 157 7.54 13.17 -10.77
N GLN A 158 8.68 13.81 -11.08
CA GLN A 158 8.76 14.76 -12.19
C GLN A 158 8.49 14.07 -13.53
N TYR A 159 9.00 12.87 -13.72
CA TYR A 159 8.75 12.06 -14.91
C TYR A 159 7.28 11.59 -14.97
N GLU A 160 6.71 11.08 -13.87
CA GLU A 160 5.30 10.72 -13.74
C GLU A 160 4.40 11.90 -14.14
N ALA A 161 4.68 13.11 -13.61
CA ALA A 161 3.91 14.31 -13.91
C ALA A 161 3.99 14.73 -15.40
N SER A 162 5.11 14.43 -16.10
CA SER A 162 5.23 14.67 -17.53
C SER A 162 4.33 13.72 -18.34
N ILE A 163 4.27 12.45 -17.95
CA ILE A 163 3.43 11.44 -18.60
C ILE A 163 1.94 11.70 -18.32
N ALA A 164 1.58 12.16 -17.13
CA ALA A 164 0.20 12.47 -16.77
C ALA A 164 -0.42 13.61 -17.61
N LYS A 165 0.42 14.42 -18.29
CA LYS A 165 -0.05 15.44 -19.25
C LYS A 165 -0.51 14.86 -20.59
N LEU A 166 -0.18 13.61 -20.87
CA LEU A 166 -0.61 12.95 -22.09
C LEU A 166 -2.11 12.64 -22.03
N ASN A 167 -2.80 12.84 -23.16
CA ASN A 167 -4.23 12.59 -23.23
C ASN A 167 -4.57 11.11 -22.91
N GLY A 168 -5.56 10.88 -22.08
CA GLY A 168 -6.01 9.55 -21.68
C GLY A 168 -5.22 8.92 -20.52
N ILE A 169 -4.24 9.61 -19.92
CA ILE A 169 -3.48 9.14 -18.76
C ILE A 169 -3.85 9.97 -17.53
N VAL A 170 -4.05 9.30 -16.39
CA VAL A 170 -4.40 9.93 -15.12
C VAL A 170 -3.44 9.50 -14.00
N GLU A 171 -3.29 10.33 -12.96
CA GLU A 171 -2.48 10.01 -11.78
C GLU A 171 -3.29 9.28 -10.70
N HIS A 172 -4.60 9.46 -10.70
CA HIS A 172 -5.47 8.91 -9.65
C HIS A 172 -6.70 8.22 -10.25
N VAL A 173 -6.99 7.02 -9.73
CA VAL A 173 -8.19 6.23 -10.06
C VAL A 173 -8.83 5.77 -8.77
N THR A 174 -10.12 6.08 -8.58
CA THR A 174 -10.88 5.59 -7.43
C THR A 174 -11.20 4.10 -7.56
N SER A 175 -11.43 3.42 -6.44
CA SER A 175 -11.77 2.00 -6.44
C SER A 175 -13.05 1.71 -7.25
N SER A 176 -14.06 2.58 -7.16
CA SER A 176 -15.29 2.44 -7.95
C SER A 176 -15.07 2.49 -9.46
N LYS A 177 -14.12 3.31 -9.94
CA LYS A 177 -13.77 3.36 -11.38
C LYS A 177 -12.96 2.17 -11.85
N LYS A 178 -12.25 1.48 -10.94
CA LYS A 178 -11.47 0.28 -11.29
C LYS A 178 -12.36 -0.95 -11.50
N LEU A 179 -13.55 -0.98 -10.87
CA LEU A 179 -14.49 -2.09 -10.89
C LEU A 179 -15.57 -1.94 -11.99
N ALA A 180 -15.64 -0.79 -12.63
CA ALA A 180 -16.53 -0.53 -13.76
C ALA A 180 -15.91 -1.00 -15.08
#